data_1457dd2426607928cdf6913ed8e43804
#
_entry.id   1457dd2426607928cdf6913ed8e43804
#
_cell.length_a   1.000
_cell.length_b   1.000
_cell.length_c   1.000
_cell.angle_alpha   90.00
_cell.angle_beta   90.00
_cell.angle_gamma   90.00
#
_symmetry.space_group_name_H-M   'P 1'
#
loop_
_entity.id
_entity.type
_entity.pdbx_description
1 polymer ?
#
loop_
_entity_poly.entity_id
_entity_poly.type
_entity_poly.pdbx_seq_one_letter_code
_entity_poly.pdbx_strand_id
1 'polypeptide(L)'
;MLRNSKPLSTDPQQGVPVPIQPLLKYTMLASLLSAAMVLVLAGIGAWMGPDRILKLDDRIQQLFYLNSEARLLLLPYISWITALGSFKITALAAAGFALICFVQRRPRATIYGYVICTSFAMMWMLNTLLKEIFRRSRPELEHLLAAHGYSYPSGHAMISMGFYGMLFVIWALEWRQHRPLQRWLPVILGIFFIVFIGLSRIMLGVHYPTDVLAGFASGLVWVICLLQSIKQAGR
;
A
#
# COMPACT_ATOMS: atom_id res chain seq x y z
N MET A 1 -11.79 -63.54 4.60
CA MET A 1 -11.28 -62.42 3.77
C MET A 1 -11.26 -61.19 4.61
N LEU A 2 -10.12 -60.89 5.26
CA LEU A 2 -9.95 -59.71 6.09
C LEU A 2 -9.34 -58.58 5.20
N ARG A 3 -10.12 -57.52 5.02
CA ARG A 3 -9.70 -56.33 4.23
C ARG A 3 -8.73 -55.50 5.08
N ASN A 4 -7.46 -55.57 4.73
CA ASN A 4 -6.40 -54.70 5.30
C ASN A 4 -6.70 -53.24 4.89
N SER A 5 -7.30 -52.47 5.73
CA SER A 5 -7.30 -51.02 5.64
C SER A 5 -5.97 -50.48 6.15
N LYS A 6 -5.10 -50.07 5.27
CA LYS A 6 -3.91 -49.27 5.64
C LYS A 6 -4.38 -48.01 6.36
N PRO A 7 -3.82 -47.69 7.55
CA PRO A 7 -4.08 -46.38 8.14
C PRO A 7 -3.44 -45.32 7.27
N LEU A 8 -4.23 -44.31 6.90
CA LEU A 8 -3.73 -43.06 6.33
C LEU A 8 -2.74 -42.45 7.34
N SER A 9 -1.46 -42.48 7.01
CA SER A 9 -0.42 -41.76 7.77
C SER A 9 -0.68 -40.27 7.55
N THR A 10 -1.40 -39.65 8.48
CA THR A 10 -1.44 -38.19 8.61
C THR A 10 -0.13 -37.75 9.26
N ASP A 11 0.91 -37.56 8.45
CA ASP A 11 2.11 -36.87 8.86
C ASP A 11 1.78 -35.39 9.04
N PRO A 12 1.80 -34.84 10.26
CA PRO A 12 1.50 -33.42 10.51
C PRO A 12 2.54 -32.45 9.93
N GLN A 13 3.62 -32.98 9.34
CA GLN A 13 4.73 -32.20 8.81
C GLN A 13 4.72 -31.98 7.30
N GLN A 14 3.78 -32.57 6.54
CA GLN A 14 3.62 -32.21 5.15
C GLN A 14 2.96 -30.83 5.08
N GLY A 15 3.81 -29.80 4.90
CA GLY A 15 3.37 -28.43 4.73
C GLY A 15 2.33 -28.36 3.59
N VAL A 16 1.10 -27.94 3.92
CA VAL A 16 0.05 -27.73 2.93
C VAL A 16 0.62 -26.81 1.86
N PRO A 17 0.67 -27.27 0.57
CA PRO A 17 1.24 -26.46 -0.49
C PRO A 17 0.46 -25.12 -0.57
N VAL A 18 1.19 -24.02 -0.43
CA VAL A 18 0.60 -22.70 -0.61
C VAL A 18 0.07 -22.61 -2.04
N PRO A 19 -1.21 -22.27 -2.24
CA PRO A 19 -1.76 -22.15 -3.58
C PRO A 19 -1.17 -20.91 -4.27
N ILE A 20 -0.05 -21.10 -4.98
CA ILE A 20 0.67 -20.03 -5.67
C ILE A 20 -0.16 -19.46 -6.83
N GLN A 21 -0.98 -20.29 -7.50
CA GLN A 21 -1.78 -19.87 -8.65
C GLN A 21 -2.74 -18.71 -8.35
N PRO A 22 -3.56 -18.72 -7.29
CA PRO A 22 -4.38 -17.56 -6.94
C PRO A 22 -3.55 -16.31 -6.66
N LEU A 23 -2.43 -16.44 -5.95
CA LEU A 23 -1.56 -15.31 -5.66
C LEU A 23 -1.02 -14.67 -6.96
N LEU A 24 -0.47 -15.46 -7.88
CA LEU A 24 0.03 -14.97 -9.17
C LEU A 24 -1.08 -14.31 -9.99
N LYS A 25 -2.24 -14.96 -10.12
CA LYS A 25 -3.39 -14.43 -10.85
C LYS A 25 -3.81 -13.06 -10.33
N TYR A 26 -4.01 -12.93 -9.02
CA TYR A 26 -4.47 -11.68 -8.44
C TYR A 26 -3.38 -10.61 -8.35
N THR A 27 -2.11 -10.99 -8.28
CA THR A 27 -0.98 -10.05 -8.42
C THR A 27 -0.93 -9.43 -9.82
N MET A 28 -1.05 -10.25 -10.87
CA MET A 28 -1.10 -9.74 -12.25
C MET A 28 -2.32 -8.83 -12.46
N LEU A 29 -3.50 -9.27 -12.03
CA LEU A 29 -4.72 -8.47 -12.13
C LEU A 29 -4.59 -7.16 -11.35
N ALA A 30 -4.07 -7.20 -10.13
CA ALA A 30 -3.85 -6.03 -9.30
C ALA A 30 -2.89 -5.05 -9.98
N SER A 31 -1.78 -5.53 -10.53
CA SER A 31 -0.80 -4.70 -11.24
C SER A 31 -1.43 -3.98 -12.44
N LEU A 32 -2.18 -4.71 -13.26
CA LEU A 32 -2.85 -4.15 -14.44
C LEU A 32 -3.93 -3.12 -14.06
N LEU A 33 -4.80 -3.47 -13.11
CA LEU A 33 -5.89 -2.56 -12.69
C LEU A 33 -5.36 -1.36 -11.92
N SER A 34 -4.31 -1.50 -11.11
CA SER A 34 -3.65 -0.38 -10.42
C SER A 34 -2.99 0.58 -11.41
N ALA A 35 -2.32 0.07 -12.43
CA ALA A 35 -1.78 0.89 -13.52
C ALA A 35 -2.89 1.58 -14.30
N ALA A 36 -3.93 0.86 -14.69
CA ALA A 36 -5.10 1.40 -15.39
C ALA A 36 -5.78 2.52 -14.59
N MET A 37 -5.92 2.36 -13.28
CA MET A 37 -6.48 3.40 -12.39
C MET A 37 -5.67 4.70 -12.48
N VAL A 38 -4.34 4.62 -12.43
CA VAL A 38 -3.48 5.81 -12.54
C VAL A 38 -3.59 6.44 -13.92
N LEU A 39 -3.65 5.64 -14.99
CA LEU A 39 -3.85 6.13 -16.37
C LEU A 39 -5.20 6.82 -16.53
N VAL A 40 -6.27 6.26 -15.98
CA VAL A 40 -7.62 6.86 -16.02
C VAL A 40 -7.63 8.21 -15.30
N LEU A 41 -7.04 8.29 -14.11
CA LEU A 41 -6.97 9.55 -13.36
C LEU A 41 -6.13 10.61 -14.09
N ALA A 42 -5.02 10.21 -14.69
CA ALA A 42 -4.22 11.11 -15.54
C ALA A 42 -5.00 11.56 -16.78
N GLY A 43 -5.75 10.66 -17.43
CA GLY A 43 -6.63 10.98 -18.57
C GLY A 43 -7.75 11.95 -18.20
N ILE A 44 -8.38 11.78 -17.04
CA ILE A 44 -9.37 12.72 -16.50
C ILE A 44 -8.72 14.09 -16.28
N GLY A 45 -7.52 14.14 -15.69
CA GLY A 45 -6.78 15.38 -15.50
C GLY A 45 -6.45 16.09 -16.82
N ALA A 46 -6.02 15.34 -17.83
CA ALA A 46 -5.76 15.86 -19.17
C ALA A 46 -7.04 16.39 -19.83
N TRP A 47 -8.16 15.68 -19.70
CA TRP A 47 -9.46 16.11 -20.22
C TRP A 47 -10.00 17.37 -19.53
N MET A 48 -9.85 17.50 -18.23
CA MET A 48 -10.24 18.69 -17.46
C MET A 48 -9.39 19.93 -17.81
N GLY A 49 -8.23 19.74 -18.39
CA GLY A 49 -7.23 20.73 -18.73
C GLY A 49 -6.12 20.84 -17.68
N PRO A 50 -4.85 20.73 -18.09
CA PRO A 50 -3.69 20.74 -17.19
C PRO A 50 -3.65 21.96 -16.26
N ASP A 51 -3.98 23.15 -16.77
CA ASP A 51 -3.97 24.40 -16.00
C ASP A 51 -5.03 24.41 -14.87
N ARG A 52 -6.20 23.79 -15.12
CA ARG A 52 -7.24 23.68 -14.08
C ARG A 52 -6.82 22.75 -12.97
N ILE A 53 -6.22 21.62 -13.34
CA ILE A 53 -5.70 20.66 -12.34
C ILE A 53 -4.57 21.29 -11.54
N LEU A 54 -3.64 21.97 -12.18
CA LEU A 54 -2.54 22.62 -11.47
C LEU A 54 -3.05 23.71 -10.51
N LYS A 55 -4.00 24.55 -10.94
CA LYS A 55 -4.65 25.54 -10.05
C LYS A 55 -5.37 24.91 -8.86
N LEU A 56 -6.01 23.75 -9.07
CA LEU A 56 -6.65 23.01 -7.97
C LEU A 56 -5.61 22.45 -7.01
N ASP A 57 -4.56 21.83 -7.53
CA ASP A 57 -3.43 21.30 -6.77
C ASP A 57 -2.79 22.41 -5.92
N ASP A 58 -2.49 23.57 -6.51
CA ASP A 58 -1.86 24.69 -5.84
C ASP A 58 -2.75 25.26 -4.70
N ARG A 59 -4.05 25.40 -4.95
CA ARG A 59 -5.00 25.88 -3.93
C ARG A 59 -5.05 24.94 -2.73
N ILE A 60 -5.17 23.63 -2.97
CA ILE A 60 -5.23 22.64 -1.89
C ILE A 60 -3.88 22.57 -1.19
N GLN A 61 -2.78 22.61 -1.94
CA GLN A 61 -1.43 22.57 -1.38
C GLN A 61 -1.17 23.75 -0.44
N GLN A 62 -1.58 24.97 -0.80
CA GLN A 62 -1.44 26.16 0.04
C GLN A 62 -2.16 26.03 1.40
N LEU A 63 -3.27 25.27 1.46
CA LEU A 63 -3.99 25.02 2.72
C LEU A 63 -3.20 24.11 3.68
N PHE A 64 -2.39 23.21 3.15
CA PHE A 64 -1.71 22.19 3.95
C PHE A 64 -0.19 22.43 4.08
N TYR A 65 0.39 23.25 3.22
CA TYR A 65 1.83 23.53 3.26
C TYR A 65 2.22 24.25 4.55
N LEU A 66 3.27 23.77 5.21
CA LEU A 66 3.70 24.30 6.50
C LEU A 66 4.28 25.71 6.33
N ASN A 67 3.66 26.67 6.96
CA ASN A 67 4.21 28.02 7.12
C ASN A 67 5.44 28.02 8.08
N SER A 68 6.15 29.14 8.18
CA SER A 68 7.37 29.26 8.99
C SER A 68 7.17 28.88 10.47
N GLU A 69 6.07 29.24 11.07
CA GLU A 69 5.77 28.92 12.48
C GLU A 69 5.45 27.43 12.66
N ALA A 70 4.58 26.88 11.81
CA ALA A 70 4.22 25.46 11.85
C ALA A 70 5.43 24.55 11.56
N ARG A 71 6.39 24.99 10.74
CA ARG A 71 7.64 24.24 10.49
C ARG A 71 8.40 23.96 11.77
N LEU A 72 8.60 24.98 12.61
CA LEU A 72 9.38 24.82 13.85
C LEU A 72 8.80 23.76 14.78
N LEU A 73 7.47 23.66 14.83
CA LEU A 73 6.78 22.75 15.75
C LEU A 73 6.52 21.37 15.12
N LEU A 74 6.05 21.33 13.88
CA LEU A 74 5.48 20.13 13.28
C LEU A 74 6.45 19.35 12.38
N LEU A 75 7.49 19.98 11.82
CA LEU A 75 8.39 19.34 10.88
C LEU A 75 9.05 18.06 11.42
N PRO A 76 9.53 17.99 12.69
CA PRO A 76 10.07 16.75 13.22
C PRO A 76 9.05 15.61 13.21
N TYR A 77 7.84 15.86 13.67
CA TYR A 77 6.76 14.83 13.73
C TYR A 77 6.33 14.38 12.33
N ILE A 78 6.13 15.32 11.42
CA ILE A 78 5.76 15.03 10.03
C ILE A 78 6.87 14.26 9.31
N SER A 79 8.15 14.56 9.61
CA SER A 79 9.29 13.82 9.11
C SER A 79 9.29 12.37 9.57
N TRP A 80 8.95 12.09 10.81
CA TRP A 80 8.78 10.74 11.34
C TRP A 80 7.61 10.01 10.66
N ILE A 81 6.45 10.68 10.54
CA ILE A 81 5.27 10.09 9.89
C ILE A 81 5.57 9.74 8.44
N THR A 82 6.17 10.67 7.68
CA THR A 82 6.49 10.42 6.28
C THR A 82 7.56 9.32 6.11
N ALA A 83 8.51 9.22 7.04
CA ALA A 83 9.53 8.17 6.99
C ALA A 83 8.94 6.76 7.00
N LEU A 84 7.78 6.56 7.65
CA LEU A 84 7.07 5.26 7.66
C LEU A 84 6.66 4.82 6.25
N GLY A 85 6.40 5.75 5.32
CA GLY A 85 6.13 5.45 3.91
C GLY A 85 7.38 5.30 3.03
N SER A 86 8.59 5.40 3.59
CA SER A 86 9.84 5.28 2.84
C SER A 86 10.18 3.83 2.48
N PHE A 87 10.99 3.66 1.42
CA PHE A 87 11.47 2.32 0.99
C PHE A 87 12.13 1.56 2.13
N LYS A 88 13.05 2.18 2.86
CA LYS A 88 13.83 1.51 3.90
C LYS A 88 12.93 0.97 5.00
N ILE A 89 12.01 1.78 5.51
CA ILE A 89 11.14 1.37 6.63
C ILE A 89 10.11 0.35 6.17
N THR A 90 9.49 0.52 5.00
CA THR A 90 8.53 -0.46 4.47
C THR A 90 9.21 -1.79 4.10
N ALA A 91 10.46 -1.78 3.62
CA ALA A 91 11.24 -2.99 3.37
C ALA A 91 11.53 -3.77 4.67
N LEU A 92 11.98 -3.07 5.71
CA LEU A 92 12.22 -3.69 7.02
C LEU A 92 10.91 -4.23 7.63
N ALA A 93 9.82 -3.50 7.53
CA ALA A 93 8.52 -3.94 8.01
C ALA A 93 8.01 -5.17 7.23
N ALA A 94 8.18 -5.19 5.91
CA ALA A 94 7.81 -6.34 5.07
C ALA A 94 8.64 -7.58 5.41
N ALA A 95 9.96 -7.42 5.54
CA ALA A 95 10.87 -8.52 5.89
C ALA A 95 10.56 -9.07 7.29
N GLY A 96 10.37 -8.19 8.28
CA GLY A 96 10.05 -8.59 9.65
C GLY A 96 8.71 -9.32 9.75
N PHE A 97 7.67 -8.80 9.12
CA PHE A 97 6.35 -9.45 9.09
C PHE A 97 6.41 -10.80 8.38
N ALA A 98 7.06 -10.88 7.21
CA ALA A 98 7.21 -12.11 6.47
C ALA A 98 7.99 -13.16 7.27
N LEU A 99 9.08 -12.76 7.93
CA LEU A 99 9.86 -13.66 8.80
C LEU A 99 8.98 -14.26 9.91
N ILE A 100 8.21 -13.41 10.62
CA ILE A 100 7.27 -13.87 11.66
C ILE A 100 6.26 -14.87 11.06
N CYS A 101 5.70 -14.59 9.89
CA CYS A 101 4.75 -15.46 9.23
C CYS A 101 5.37 -16.81 8.84
N PHE A 102 6.59 -16.82 8.31
CA PHE A 102 7.25 -18.05 7.86
C PHE A 102 7.74 -18.91 9.04
N VAL A 103 8.20 -18.29 10.12
CA VAL A 103 8.62 -18.99 11.35
C VAL A 103 7.42 -19.70 12.01
N GLN A 104 6.23 -19.15 11.94
CA GLN A 104 5.02 -19.78 12.49
C GLN A 104 4.66 -21.11 11.78
N ARG A 105 5.13 -21.38 10.57
CA ARG A 105 4.88 -22.57 9.76
C ARG A 105 3.39 -22.93 9.61
N ARG A 106 2.49 -21.96 9.82
CA ARG A 106 1.04 -22.12 9.62
C ARG A 106 0.70 -21.76 8.19
N PRO A 107 -0.07 -22.59 7.43
CA PRO A 107 -0.39 -22.33 6.02
C PRO A 107 -0.92 -20.92 5.79
N ARG A 108 -1.84 -20.46 6.64
CA ARG A 108 -2.44 -19.13 6.55
C ARG A 108 -1.43 -17.99 6.77
N ALA A 109 -0.56 -18.13 7.78
CA ALA A 109 0.51 -17.16 8.03
C ALA A 109 1.48 -17.09 6.84
N THR A 110 1.85 -18.23 6.28
CA THR A 110 2.72 -18.31 5.10
C THR A 110 2.12 -17.54 3.91
N ILE A 111 0.81 -17.66 3.66
CA ILE A 111 0.10 -16.90 2.62
C ILE A 111 0.20 -15.39 2.90
N TYR A 112 0.01 -14.97 4.15
CA TYR A 112 0.14 -13.57 4.54
C TYR A 112 1.56 -13.04 4.31
N GLY A 113 2.59 -13.82 4.61
CA GLY A 113 3.98 -13.49 4.33
C GLY A 113 4.21 -13.22 2.84
N TYR A 114 3.75 -14.12 1.96
CA TYR A 114 3.85 -13.94 0.51
C TYR A 114 3.06 -12.72 0.01
N VAL A 115 1.83 -12.51 0.49
CA VAL A 115 1.00 -11.37 0.11
C VAL A 115 1.69 -10.04 0.47
N ILE A 116 2.29 -9.96 1.66
CA ILE A 116 2.98 -8.74 2.12
C ILE A 116 4.27 -8.49 1.33
N CYS A 117 5.10 -9.51 1.11
CA CYS A 117 6.29 -9.39 0.26
C CYS A 117 5.93 -8.94 -1.16
N THR A 118 4.88 -9.55 -1.74
CA THR A 118 4.40 -9.20 -3.08
C THR A 118 3.87 -7.77 -3.12
N SER A 119 3.09 -7.35 -2.12
CA SER A 119 2.57 -5.98 -2.03
C SER A 119 3.68 -4.95 -1.95
N PHE A 120 4.71 -5.19 -1.12
CA PHE A 120 5.87 -4.32 -1.05
C PHE A 120 6.60 -4.21 -2.40
N ALA A 121 7.02 -5.36 -2.95
CA ALA A 121 7.85 -5.40 -4.15
C ALA A 121 7.12 -4.80 -5.38
N MET A 122 5.87 -5.22 -5.60
CA MET A 122 5.12 -4.81 -6.77
C MET A 122 4.67 -3.35 -6.71
N MET A 123 4.31 -2.84 -5.52
CA MET A 123 3.95 -1.42 -5.37
C MET A 123 5.15 -0.50 -5.66
N TRP A 124 6.35 -0.85 -5.18
CA TRP A 124 7.56 -0.09 -5.49
C TRP A 124 7.92 -0.16 -6.97
N MET A 125 7.88 -1.35 -7.55
CA MET A 125 8.19 -1.55 -8.98
C MET A 125 7.20 -0.78 -9.86
N LEU A 126 5.89 -0.92 -9.60
CA LEU A 126 4.85 -0.24 -10.36
C LEU A 126 4.94 1.29 -10.23
N ASN A 127 5.20 1.80 -9.02
CA ASN A 127 5.38 3.24 -8.81
C ASN A 127 6.58 3.78 -9.59
N THR A 128 7.71 3.07 -9.57
CA THR A 128 8.91 3.48 -10.34
C THR A 128 8.62 3.52 -11.83
N LEU A 129 7.96 2.49 -12.37
CA LEU A 129 7.58 2.43 -13.78
C LEU A 129 6.63 3.58 -14.17
N LEU A 130 5.59 3.81 -13.38
CA LEU A 130 4.63 4.88 -13.64
C LEU A 130 5.27 6.27 -13.60
N LYS A 131 6.22 6.50 -12.70
CA LYS A 131 6.98 7.76 -12.63
C LYS A 131 7.78 8.01 -13.91
N GLU A 132 8.41 7.00 -14.47
CA GLU A 132 9.14 7.12 -15.74
C GLU A 132 8.22 7.34 -16.95
N ILE A 133 6.97 6.85 -16.89
CA ILE A 133 5.96 7.08 -17.94
C ILE A 133 5.46 8.53 -17.89
N PHE A 134 5.06 9.02 -16.71
CA PHE A 134 4.40 10.34 -16.61
C PHE A 134 5.36 11.51 -16.52
N ARG A 135 6.55 11.35 -15.94
CA ARG A 135 7.62 12.37 -15.82
C ARG A 135 7.13 13.73 -15.32
N ARG A 136 6.09 13.76 -14.46
CA ARG A 136 5.56 15.02 -13.93
C ARG A 136 6.57 15.67 -13.01
N SER A 137 6.82 17.00 -13.20
CA SER A 137 7.63 17.80 -12.29
C SER A 137 6.99 17.88 -10.89
N ARG A 138 7.80 18.14 -9.88
CA ARG A 138 7.34 18.40 -8.52
C ARG A 138 6.84 19.83 -8.35
N PRO A 139 6.07 20.13 -7.28
CA PRO A 139 5.70 21.49 -6.93
C PRO A 139 6.92 22.43 -6.85
N GLU A 140 6.75 23.67 -7.29
CA GLU A 140 7.78 24.71 -7.22
C GLU A 140 7.89 25.37 -5.83
N LEU A 141 7.49 24.67 -4.78
CA LEU A 141 7.62 25.10 -3.40
C LEU A 141 9.01 24.69 -2.85
N GLU A 142 9.41 25.34 -1.78
CA GLU A 142 10.57 24.87 -1.01
C GLU A 142 10.27 23.47 -0.46
N HIS A 143 11.03 22.47 -0.89
CA HIS A 143 10.87 21.11 -0.39
C HIS A 143 11.47 21.01 1.02
N LEU A 144 10.61 20.78 2.02
CA LEU A 144 11.03 20.68 3.42
C LEU A 144 11.81 19.40 3.75
N LEU A 145 11.80 18.42 2.83
CA LEU A 145 12.66 17.24 2.85
C LEU A 145 13.16 16.96 1.42
N ALA A 146 14.33 16.36 1.34
CA ALA A 146 14.89 15.95 0.06
C ALA A 146 13.95 15.00 -0.69
N ALA A 147 13.66 15.33 -1.93
CA ALA A 147 12.82 14.53 -2.83
C ALA A 147 13.44 14.50 -4.22
N HIS A 148 13.63 13.29 -4.75
CA HIS A 148 14.26 13.05 -6.04
C HIS A 148 13.29 12.41 -7.04
N GLY A 149 13.59 12.59 -8.33
CA GLY A 149 12.80 12.03 -9.43
C GLY A 149 11.42 12.68 -9.58
N TYR A 150 10.56 12.04 -10.35
CA TYR A 150 9.25 12.56 -10.76
C TYR A 150 8.20 12.54 -9.64
N SER A 151 7.16 13.39 -9.80
CA SER A 151 6.14 13.59 -8.79
C SER A 151 5.03 12.53 -8.85
N TYR A 152 4.49 12.25 -10.04
CA TYR A 152 3.28 11.47 -10.24
C TYR A 152 3.56 10.00 -10.58
N PRO A 153 2.83 9.05 -9.97
CA PRO A 153 2.05 9.19 -8.73
C PRO A 153 2.93 9.23 -7.48
N SER A 154 2.34 9.64 -6.33
CA SER A 154 3.06 9.66 -5.05
C SER A 154 3.39 8.26 -4.56
N GLY A 155 4.69 7.92 -4.47
CA GLY A 155 5.14 6.61 -4.01
C GLY A 155 4.78 6.33 -2.56
N HIS A 156 4.93 7.31 -1.66
CA HIS A 156 4.54 7.18 -0.25
C HIS A 156 3.05 6.88 -0.09
N ALA A 157 2.17 7.56 -0.84
CA ALA A 157 0.74 7.31 -0.81
C ALA A 157 0.39 5.92 -1.38
N MET A 158 0.96 5.56 -2.53
CA MET A 158 0.70 4.29 -3.20
C MET A 158 1.13 3.09 -2.34
N ILE A 159 2.33 3.16 -1.77
CA ILE A 159 2.86 2.10 -0.92
C ILE A 159 2.14 2.06 0.43
N SER A 160 1.86 3.22 1.03
CA SER A 160 1.10 3.23 2.28
C SER A 160 -0.25 2.55 2.11
N MET A 161 -0.96 2.81 1.04
CA MET A 161 -2.25 2.15 0.78
C MET A 161 -2.08 0.68 0.44
N GLY A 162 -1.19 0.33 -0.50
CA GLY A 162 -1.05 -1.06 -0.97
C GLY A 162 -0.41 -1.99 0.05
N PHE A 163 0.65 -1.54 0.74
CA PHE A 163 1.39 -2.34 1.71
C PHE A 163 0.76 -2.30 3.10
N TYR A 164 0.64 -1.11 3.73
CA TYR A 164 0.04 -1.01 5.05
C TYR A 164 -1.46 -1.32 5.01
N GLY A 165 -2.16 -0.96 3.92
CA GLY A 165 -3.55 -1.35 3.73
C GLY A 165 -3.72 -2.87 3.82
N MET A 166 -2.82 -3.67 3.20
CA MET A 166 -2.84 -5.12 3.34
C MET A 166 -2.53 -5.58 4.77
N LEU A 167 -1.57 -4.96 5.48
CA LEU A 167 -1.30 -5.29 6.88
C LEU A 167 -2.53 -5.08 7.78
N PHE A 168 -3.20 -3.94 7.65
CA PHE A 168 -4.40 -3.65 8.41
C PHE A 168 -5.59 -4.54 8.03
N VAL A 169 -5.72 -4.91 6.76
CA VAL A 169 -6.72 -5.90 6.30
C VAL A 169 -6.44 -7.28 6.91
N ILE A 170 -5.19 -7.74 6.89
CA ILE A 170 -4.81 -9.01 7.54
C ILE A 170 -5.11 -8.96 9.03
N TRP A 171 -4.76 -7.87 9.72
CA TRP A 171 -5.11 -7.69 11.12
C TRP A 171 -6.64 -7.73 11.34
N ALA A 172 -7.42 -7.05 10.53
CA ALA A 172 -8.88 -7.08 10.61
C ALA A 172 -9.45 -8.49 10.36
N LEU A 173 -8.86 -9.28 9.45
CA LEU A 173 -9.26 -10.67 9.19
C LEU A 173 -8.99 -11.57 10.41
N GLU A 174 -7.85 -11.41 11.09
CA GLU A 174 -7.53 -12.15 12.32
C GLU A 174 -8.36 -11.67 13.52
N TRP A 175 -8.78 -10.41 13.52
CA TRP A 175 -9.56 -9.78 14.59
C TRP A 175 -11.08 -10.05 14.49
N ARG A 176 -11.55 -10.77 13.46
CA ARG A 176 -12.98 -10.99 13.15
C ARG A 176 -13.79 -11.66 14.27
N GLN A 177 -13.14 -12.38 15.18
CA GLN A 177 -13.80 -13.07 16.30
C GLN A 177 -14.15 -12.13 17.46
N HIS A 178 -13.66 -10.91 17.45
CA HIS A 178 -13.93 -9.90 18.47
C HIS A 178 -15.31 -9.24 18.25
N ARG A 179 -15.74 -8.47 19.25
CA ARG A 179 -17.05 -7.77 19.22
C ARG A 179 -17.17 -6.88 17.97
N PRO A 180 -18.39 -6.69 17.43
CA PRO A 180 -18.60 -5.99 16.15
C PRO A 180 -17.90 -4.64 16.04
N LEU A 181 -17.89 -3.83 17.11
CA LEU A 181 -17.20 -2.53 17.12
C LEU A 181 -15.68 -2.69 17.06
N GLN A 182 -15.12 -3.66 17.77
CA GLN A 182 -13.68 -3.88 17.86
C GLN A 182 -13.08 -4.37 16.54
N ARG A 183 -13.81 -5.13 15.73
CA ARG A 183 -13.32 -5.65 14.43
C ARG A 183 -13.01 -4.56 13.40
N TRP A 184 -13.64 -3.37 13.53
CA TRP A 184 -13.38 -2.24 12.64
C TRP A 184 -12.19 -1.39 13.07
N LEU A 185 -11.71 -1.56 14.29
CA LEU A 185 -10.58 -0.80 14.83
C LEU A 185 -9.33 -0.86 13.92
N PRO A 186 -8.87 -2.04 13.44
CA PRO A 186 -7.73 -2.08 12.53
C PRO A 186 -7.95 -1.29 11.25
N VAL A 187 -9.15 -1.36 10.67
CA VAL A 187 -9.48 -0.63 9.44
C VAL A 187 -9.44 0.88 9.66
N ILE A 188 -10.05 1.35 10.74
CA ILE A 188 -10.07 2.78 11.10
C ILE A 188 -8.65 3.28 11.35
N LEU A 189 -7.86 2.58 12.17
CA LEU A 189 -6.46 2.93 12.43
C LEU A 189 -5.63 2.93 11.14
N GLY A 190 -5.86 1.96 10.26
CA GLY A 190 -5.20 1.87 8.96
C GLY A 190 -5.51 3.05 8.06
N ILE A 191 -6.77 3.47 7.99
CA ILE A 191 -7.18 4.65 7.20
C ILE A 191 -6.46 5.90 7.72
N PHE A 192 -6.51 6.17 9.02
CA PHE A 192 -5.83 7.34 9.61
C PHE A 192 -4.33 7.29 9.32
N PHE A 193 -3.69 6.16 9.57
CA PHE A 193 -2.25 5.98 9.36
C PHE A 193 -1.85 6.26 7.91
N ILE A 194 -2.57 5.68 6.94
CA ILE A 194 -2.31 5.83 5.51
C ILE A 194 -2.54 7.28 5.07
N VAL A 195 -3.66 7.89 5.49
CA VAL A 195 -4.00 9.27 5.15
C VAL A 195 -2.95 10.24 5.68
N PHE A 196 -2.48 10.06 6.92
CA PHE A 196 -1.43 10.92 7.48
C PHE A 196 -0.11 10.82 6.72
N ILE A 197 0.30 9.62 6.27
CA ILE A 197 1.50 9.48 5.44
C ILE A 197 1.32 10.22 4.10
N GLY A 198 0.16 10.11 3.46
CA GLY A 198 -0.10 10.82 2.20
C GLY A 198 -0.16 12.34 2.38
N LEU A 199 -0.88 12.83 3.39
CA LEU A 199 -0.97 14.25 3.70
C LEU A 199 0.39 14.86 4.02
N SER A 200 1.26 14.12 4.72
CA SER A 200 2.62 14.59 5.00
C SER A 200 3.39 14.97 3.74
N ARG A 201 3.11 14.33 2.57
CA ARG A 201 3.79 14.65 1.31
C ARG A 201 3.34 16.00 0.74
N ILE A 202 2.07 16.37 0.95
CA ILE A 202 1.54 17.68 0.57
C ILE A 202 2.09 18.75 1.51
N MET A 203 2.05 18.49 2.82
CA MET A 203 2.55 19.42 3.85
C MET A 203 4.04 19.74 3.69
N LEU A 204 4.82 18.79 3.21
CA LEU A 204 6.26 18.94 2.95
C LEU A 204 6.57 19.58 1.60
N GLY A 205 5.57 19.92 0.78
CA GLY A 205 5.76 20.57 -0.52
C GLY A 205 6.34 19.67 -1.62
N VAL A 206 6.39 18.36 -1.43
CA VAL A 206 7.10 17.43 -2.35
C VAL A 206 6.19 16.72 -3.35
N HIS A 207 4.89 16.73 -3.16
CA HIS A 207 3.88 16.16 -4.05
C HIS A 207 2.63 17.02 -4.13
N TYR A 208 2.01 17.02 -5.30
CA TYR A 208 0.69 17.60 -5.48
C TYR A 208 -0.41 16.71 -4.84
N PRO A 209 -1.54 17.30 -4.41
CA PRO A 209 -2.70 16.54 -3.95
C PRO A 209 -3.16 15.44 -4.91
N THR A 210 -3.20 15.72 -6.21
CA THR A 210 -3.57 14.72 -7.23
C THR A 210 -2.59 13.57 -7.34
N ASP A 211 -1.29 13.77 -7.09
CA ASP A 211 -0.29 12.69 -7.03
C ASP A 211 -0.60 11.73 -5.87
N VAL A 212 -0.99 12.29 -4.72
CA VAL A 212 -1.34 11.53 -3.51
C VAL A 212 -2.63 10.74 -3.72
N LEU A 213 -3.66 11.36 -4.31
CA LEU A 213 -4.92 10.70 -4.63
C LEU A 213 -4.72 9.55 -5.63
N ALA A 214 -3.93 9.75 -6.67
CA ALA A 214 -3.61 8.69 -7.63
C ALA A 214 -2.86 7.52 -6.97
N GLY A 215 -1.93 7.82 -6.06
CA GLY A 215 -1.25 6.82 -5.27
C GLY A 215 -2.22 6.01 -4.39
N PHE A 216 -3.10 6.67 -3.66
CA PHE A 216 -4.12 6.01 -2.84
C PHE A 216 -5.08 5.16 -3.66
N ALA A 217 -5.60 5.68 -4.78
CA ALA A 217 -6.51 4.94 -5.65
C ALA A 217 -5.87 3.67 -6.20
N SER A 218 -4.63 3.75 -6.69
CA SER A 218 -3.87 2.61 -7.17
C SER A 218 -3.61 1.57 -6.08
N GLY A 219 -3.17 2.00 -4.89
CA GLY A 219 -2.95 1.11 -3.75
C GLY A 219 -4.23 0.45 -3.24
N LEU A 220 -5.38 1.16 -3.29
CA LEU A 220 -6.68 0.59 -2.90
C LEU A 220 -7.12 -0.52 -3.87
N VAL A 221 -6.98 -0.30 -5.18
CA VAL A 221 -7.23 -1.35 -6.19
C VAL A 221 -6.38 -2.58 -5.91
N TRP A 222 -5.10 -2.37 -5.58
CA TRP A 222 -4.19 -3.43 -5.18
C TRP A 222 -4.73 -4.24 -4.00
N VAL A 223 -5.11 -3.58 -2.90
CA VAL A 223 -5.65 -4.23 -1.69
C VAL A 223 -6.90 -5.05 -2.00
N ILE A 224 -7.83 -4.49 -2.78
CA ILE A 224 -9.07 -5.18 -3.16
C ILE A 224 -8.78 -6.46 -3.94
N CYS A 225 -7.86 -6.41 -4.91
CA CYS A 225 -7.49 -7.57 -5.72
C CYS A 225 -6.78 -8.64 -4.86
N LEU A 226 -5.78 -8.26 -4.08
CA LEU A 226 -5.01 -9.21 -3.26
C LEU A 226 -5.84 -9.85 -2.13
N LEU A 227 -6.85 -9.16 -1.62
CA LEU A 227 -7.80 -9.74 -0.67
C LEU A 227 -8.52 -10.97 -1.25
N GLN A 228 -8.76 -11.01 -2.57
CA GLN A 228 -9.36 -12.19 -3.21
C GLN A 228 -8.41 -13.39 -3.22
N SER A 229 -7.09 -13.17 -3.33
CA SER A 229 -6.11 -14.26 -3.23
C SER A 229 -6.13 -14.93 -1.86
N ILE A 230 -6.22 -14.13 -0.78
CA ILE A 230 -6.34 -14.64 0.59
C ILE A 230 -7.63 -15.44 0.77
N LYS A 231 -8.76 -14.95 0.25
CA LYS A 231 -10.05 -15.64 0.34
C LYS A 231 -10.07 -16.96 -0.42
N GLN A 232 -9.41 -17.06 -1.57
CA GLN A 232 -9.34 -18.30 -2.35
C GLN A 232 -8.35 -19.31 -1.76
N ALA A 233 -7.25 -18.85 -1.20
CA ALA A 233 -6.27 -19.70 -0.55
C ALA A 233 -6.76 -20.31 0.78
N GLY A 234 -7.79 -19.74 1.39
CA GLY A 234 -8.42 -20.23 2.62
C GLY A 234 -9.63 -21.15 2.41
N ARG A 235 -9.96 -21.47 1.14
CA ARG A 235 -10.99 -22.45 0.75
C ARG A 235 -10.36 -23.78 0.42
#